data_9d64acbc5ba8fdb61eba00f2f41a2648
#
_entry.id   9d64acbc5ba8fdb61eba00f2f41a2648
#
_cell.length_a   1.000
_cell.length_b   1.000
_cell.length_c   1.000
_cell.angle_alpha   90.00
_cell.angle_beta   90.00
_cell.angle_gamma   90.00
#
_symmetry.space_group_name_H-M   'P 1'
#
loop_
_entity.id
_entity.type
_entity.pdbx_description
1 polymer ?
#
loop_
_entity_poly.entity_id
_entity_poly.type
_entity_poly.pdbx_seq_one_letter_code
_entity_poly.pdbx_strand_id
1 'polypeptide(L)'
;MWFFIYAEDIENSNELRAKARPAHLARLEQLKNEGRLLLAGPHPLFDAENNVKDMSGSTIIASFDNLEEAQKWASEDPYWTEGVFKQGTAIVKPMNITAKMENASF
;
A
#
# COMPACT_ATOMS: atom_id res chain seq x y z
N MET A 1 1.96 -10.68 -13.59
CA MET A 1 0.71 -10.97 -12.87
C MET A 1 0.44 -9.87 -11.86
N TRP A 2 -0.78 -9.40 -11.77
CA TRP A 2 -1.16 -8.34 -10.84
C TRP A 2 -1.54 -8.92 -9.49
N PHE A 3 -1.26 -8.14 -8.44
CA PHE A 3 -1.54 -8.55 -7.05
C PHE A 3 -2.20 -7.42 -6.29
N PHE A 4 -3.17 -7.79 -5.46
CA PHE A 4 -3.76 -6.93 -4.45
C PHE A 4 -2.94 -7.08 -3.17
N ILE A 5 -2.42 -5.97 -2.67
CA ILE A 5 -1.61 -5.92 -1.46
C ILE A 5 -2.26 -4.94 -0.51
N TYR A 6 -2.59 -5.41 0.69
CA TYR A 6 -3.33 -4.64 1.68
C TYR A 6 -2.79 -4.92 3.08
N ALA A 7 -2.80 -3.90 3.93
CA ALA A 7 -2.52 -4.06 5.35
C ALA A 7 -3.23 -2.98 6.14
N GLU A 8 -3.54 -3.28 7.41
CA GLU A 8 -4.15 -2.33 8.33
C GLU A 8 -3.07 -1.67 9.19
N ASP A 9 -3.30 -0.40 9.54
CA ASP A 9 -2.40 0.33 10.43
C ASP A 9 -2.65 -0.05 11.88
N ILE A 10 -1.62 0.11 12.71
CA ILE A 10 -1.81 0.19 14.15
C ILE A 10 -2.55 1.50 14.48
N GLU A 11 -3.14 1.58 15.67
CA GLU A 11 -3.73 2.83 16.14
C GLU A 11 -2.66 3.91 16.25
N ASN A 12 -3.01 5.16 15.93
CA ASN A 12 -2.13 6.32 16.04
C ASN A 12 -0.83 6.17 15.23
N SER A 13 -0.95 5.74 14.00
CA SER A 13 0.18 5.46 13.13
C SER A 13 0.85 6.68 12.49
N ASN A 14 0.27 7.88 12.64
CA ASN A 14 0.70 9.08 11.90
C ASN A 14 2.19 9.41 12.03
N GLU A 15 2.75 9.35 13.22
CA GLU A 15 4.17 9.66 13.42
C GLU A 15 5.07 8.63 12.75
N LEU A 16 4.74 7.35 12.89
CA LEU A 16 5.51 6.28 12.24
C LEU A 16 5.39 6.35 10.73
N ARG A 17 4.19 6.68 10.21
CA ARG A 17 4.00 6.89 8.78
C ARG A 17 4.86 8.02 8.26
N ALA A 18 4.86 9.16 8.95
CA ALA A 18 5.66 10.32 8.53
C ALA A 18 7.14 9.98 8.46
N LYS A 19 7.63 9.21 9.43
CA LYS A 19 9.03 8.78 9.48
C LYS A 19 9.39 7.81 8.36
N ALA A 20 8.53 6.83 8.11
CA ALA A 20 8.79 5.77 7.13
C ALA A 20 8.41 6.17 5.69
N ARG A 21 7.63 7.22 5.52
CA ARG A 21 7.04 7.60 4.23
C ARG A 21 8.05 7.82 3.11
N PRO A 22 9.16 8.54 3.30
CA PRO A 22 10.10 8.75 2.20
C PRO A 22 10.63 7.45 1.60
N ALA A 23 11.00 6.48 2.44
CA ALA A 23 11.48 5.19 1.97
C ALA A 23 10.37 4.36 1.32
N HIS A 24 9.15 4.41 1.87
CA HIS A 24 7.97 3.75 1.30
C HIS A 24 7.68 4.30 -0.11
N LEU A 25 7.63 5.62 -0.26
CA LEU A 25 7.36 6.25 -1.56
C LEU A 25 8.45 5.96 -2.59
N ALA A 26 9.72 5.87 -2.16
CA ALA A 26 10.82 5.54 -3.06
C ALA A 26 10.63 4.15 -3.69
N ARG A 27 10.13 3.18 -2.91
CA ARG A 27 9.86 1.84 -3.42
C ARG A 27 8.69 1.83 -4.41
N LEU A 28 7.64 2.61 -4.15
CA LEU A 28 6.53 2.75 -5.09
C LEU A 28 6.98 3.43 -6.39
N GLU A 29 7.82 4.45 -6.29
CA GLU A 29 8.37 5.14 -7.46
C GLU A 29 9.20 4.19 -8.33
N GLN A 30 9.95 3.29 -7.72
CA GLN A 30 10.71 2.28 -8.44
C GLN A 30 9.77 1.36 -9.23
N LEU A 31 8.71 0.86 -8.61
CA LEU A 31 7.70 0.04 -9.30
C LEU A 31 7.05 0.81 -10.46
N LYS A 32 6.75 2.08 -10.22
CA LYS A 32 6.17 2.94 -11.24
C LYS A 32 7.09 3.07 -12.45
N ASN A 33 8.37 3.33 -12.20
CA ASN A 33 9.37 3.48 -13.26
C ASN A 33 9.57 2.19 -14.07
N GLU A 34 9.33 1.04 -13.44
CA GLU A 34 9.40 -0.27 -14.10
C GLU A 34 8.09 -0.65 -14.80
N GLY A 35 7.07 0.20 -14.75
CA GLY A 35 5.76 -0.10 -15.34
C GLY A 35 4.96 -1.15 -14.57
N ARG A 36 5.25 -1.33 -13.29
CA ARG A 36 4.69 -2.40 -12.46
C ARG A 36 3.70 -1.91 -11.40
N LEU A 37 3.49 -0.60 -11.27
CA LEU A 37 2.56 -0.04 -10.31
C LEU A 37 1.28 0.41 -11.03
N LEU A 38 0.13 -0.12 -10.64
CA LEU A 38 -1.14 0.37 -11.13
C LEU A 38 -1.64 1.53 -10.28
N LEU A 39 -1.71 1.31 -8.96
CA LEU A 39 -2.12 2.34 -8.01
C LEU A 39 -1.66 1.99 -6.60
N ALA A 40 -1.62 3.00 -5.74
CA ALA A 40 -1.34 2.83 -4.33
C ALA A 40 -1.94 4.00 -3.56
N GLY A 41 -2.39 3.76 -2.36
CA GLY A 41 -2.88 4.83 -1.51
C GLY A 41 -3.29 4.36 -0.12
N PRO A 42 -3.27 5.28 0.86
CA PRO A 42 -3.73 5.00 2.21
C PRO A 42 -5.25 5.13 2.31
N HIS A 43 -5.79 4.55 3.39
CA HIS A 43 -7.22 4.61 3.72
C HIS A 43 -7.43 5.60 4.86
N PRO A 44 -7.96 6.80 4.59
CA PRO A 44 -8.15 7.79 5.65
C PRO A 44 -9.26 7.40 6.61
N LEU A 45 -9.05 7.73 7.88
CA LEU A 45 -10.08 7.72 8.92
C LEU A 45 -10.53 9.16 9.15
N PHE A 46 -11.83 9.36 9.25
CA PHE A 46 -12.41 10.69 9.47
C PHE A 46 -12.92 10.81 10.91
N ASP A 47 -12.80 12.02 11.45
CA ASP A 47 -13.40 12.36 12.74
C ASP A 47 -14.88 12.74 12.56
N ALA A 48 -15.54 13.12 13.65
CA ALA A 48 -16.96 13.47 13.64
C ALA A 48 -17.28 14.70 12.79
N GLU A 49 -16.29 15.53 12.48
CA GLU A 49 -16.43 16.74 11.65
C GLU A 49 -15.98 16.52 10.22
N ASN A 50 -15.76 15.26 9.81
CA ASN A 50 -15.28 14.88 8.48
C ASN A 50 -13.87 15.37 8.12
N ASN A 51 -13.04 15.59 9.12
CA ASN A 51 -11.62 15.86 8.90
C ASN A 51 -10.82 14.57 8.96
N VAL A 52 -9.78 14.45 8.15
CA VAL A 52 -8.90 13.28 8.21
C VAL A 52 -8.16 13.30 9.56
N LYS A 53 -8.38 12.26 10.33
CA LYS A 53 -7.83 12.09 11.66
C LYS A 53 -6.55 11.25 11.64
N ASP A 54 -6.57 10.16 10.86
CA ASP A 54 -5.51 9.16 10.85
C ASP A 54 -5.68 8.30 9.60
N MET A 55 -4.85 7.27 9.45
CA MET A 55 -4.98 6.27 8.40
C MET A 55 -5.28 4.91 9.02
N SER A 56 -6.10 4.11 8.35
CA SER A 56 -6.47 2.77 8.81
C SER A 56 -5.74 1.65 8.08
N GLY A 57 -5.01 1.97 7.04
CA GLY A 57 -4.34 0.98 6.21
C GLY A 57 -3.91 1.54 4.88
N SER A 58 -3.45 0.65 4.01
CA SER A 58 -3.03 1.00 2.64
C SER A 58 -3.34 -0.12 1.68
N THR A 59 -3.62 0.25 0.43
CA THR A 59 -3.77 -0.69 -0.68
C THR A 59 -2.75 -0.37 -1.76
N ILE A 60 -2.15 -1.42 -2.32
CA ILE A 60 -1.25 -1.32 -3.47
C ILE A 60 -1.70 -2.38 -4.48
N ILE A 61 -1.80 -2.01 -5.75
CA ILE A 61 -1.98 -2.97 -6.84
C ILE A 61 -0.80 -2.84 -7.77
N ALA A 62 -0.02 -3.91 -7.86
CA ALA A 62 1.25 -3.94 -8.57
C ALA A 62 1.50 -5.31 -9.20
N SER A 63 2.44 -5.36 -10.14
CA SER A 63 2.77 -6.56 -10.89
C SER A 63 4.04 -7.21 -10.37
N PHE A 64 3.97 -8.54 -10.22
CA PHE A 64 5.10 -9.39 -9.80
C PHE A 64 5.05 -10.70 -10.60
N ASP A 65 6.18 -11.39 -10.66
CA ASP A 65 6.27 -12.64 -11.42
C ASP A 65 5.40 -13.76 -10.81
N ASN A 66 5.30 -13.77 -9.48
CA ASN A 66 4.53 -14.79 -8.76
C ASN A 66 4.17 -14.28 -7.36
N LEU A 67 3.35 -15.07 -6.66
CA LEU A 67 2.87 -14.72 -5.32
C LEU A 67 4.03 -14.57 -4.31
N GLU A 68 5.02 -15.43 -4.38
CA GLU A 68 6.17 -15.39 -3.47
C GLU A 68 6.93 -14.07 -3.58
N GLU A 69 7.14 -13.60 -4.82
CA GLU A 69 7.82 -12.32 -5.06
C GLU A 69 6.97 -11.13 -4.54
N ALA A 70 5.66 -11.19 -4.73
CA ALA A 70 4.76 -10.17 -4.22
C ALA A 70 4.78 -10.12 -2.70
N GLN A 71 4.73 -11.27 -2.03
CA GLN A 71 4.79 -11.37 -0.58
C GLN A 71 6.12 -10.86 -0.03
N LYS A 72 7.21 -11.19 -0.69
CA LYS A 72 8.54 -10.73 -0.30
C LYS A 72 8.64 -9.21 -0.39
N TRP A 73 8.21 -8.65 -1.53
CA TRP A 73 8.23 -7.20 -1.72
C TRP A 73 7.41 -6.49 -0.65
N ALA A 74 6.21 -6.99 -0.37
CA ALA A 74 5.32 -6.41 0.63
C ALA A 74 5.95 -6.44 2.04
N SER A 75 6.54 -7.58 2.42
CA SER A 75 7.12 -7.75 3.76
C SER A 75 8.33 -6.86 4.01
N GLU A 76 9.01 -6.43 2.97
CA GLU A 76 10.18 -5.56 3.05
C GLU A 76 9.83 -4.08 3.07
N ASP A 77 8.55 -3.73 2.95
CA ASP A 77 8.13 -2.34 2.95
C ASP A 77 8.43 -1.67 4.30
N PRO A 78 8.98 -0.43 4.29
CA PRO A 78 9.23 0.33 5.52
C PRO A 78 8.01 0.46 6.44
N TYR A 79 6.80 0.48 5.91
CA TYR A 79 5.61 0.49 6.75
C TYR A 79 5.44 -0.81 7.56
N TRP A 80 5.99 -1.94 7.10
CA TRP A 80 6.08 -3.15 7.91
C TRP A 80 7.28 -3.11 8.85
N THR A 81 8.45 -2.78 8.34
CA THR A 81 9.69 -2.85 9.13
C THR A 81 9.75 -1.79 10.23
N GLU A 82 9.06 -0.66 10.04
CA GLU A 82 9.02 0.44 11.02
C GLU A 82 7.76 0.42 11.90
N GLY A 83 6.94 -0.61 11.80
CA GLY A 83 5.83 -0.83 12.73
C GLY A 83 4.56 -0.04 12.46
N VAL A 84 4.36 0.48 11.25
CA VAL A 84 3.11 1.17 10.87
C VAL A 84 1.96 0.17 10.75
N PHE A 85 2.20 -0.97 10.11
CA PHE A 85 1.16 -1.96 9.84
C PHE A 85 1.00 -2.93 11.00
N LYS A 86 -0.25 -3.30 11.27
CA LYS A 86 -0.62 -4.21 12.35
C LYS A 86 -0.32 -5.65 11.95
N GLN A 87 0.34 -6.40 12.83
CA GLN A 87 0.65 -7.81 12.62
C GLN A 87 -0.61 -8.63 12.35
N GLY A 88 -0.52 -9.55 11.38
CA GLY A 88 -1.61 -10.45 11.05
C GLY A 88 -2.65 -9.88 10.09
N THR A 89 -2.48 -8.64 9.61
CA THR A 89 -3.47 -8.01 8.73
C THR A 89 -3.08 -8.03 7.25
N ALA A 90 -1.86 -8.46 6.92
CA ALA A 90 -1.40 -8.45 5.54
C ALA A 90 -2.22 -9.37 4.65
N ILE A 91 -2.66 -8.84 3.52
CA ILE A 91 -3.31 -9.62 2.47
C ILE A 91 -2.51 -9.40 1.19
N VAL A 92 -2.03 -10.49 0.60
CA VAL A 92 -1.35 -10.46 -0.69
C VAL A 92 -1.96 -11.58 -1.53
N LYS A 93 -2.66 -11.21 -2.60
CA LYS A 93 -3.30 -12.22 -3.45
C LYS A 93 -3.34 -11.79 -4.90
N PRO A 94 -3.31 -12.76 -5.82
CA PRO A 94 -3.39 -12.45 -7.25
C PRO A 94 -4.74 -11.85 -7.61
N MET A 95 -4.71 -10.97 -8.60
CA MET A 95 -5.90 -10.28 -9.08
C MET A 95 -5.86 -10.22 -10.60
N ASN A 96 -6.95 -10.65 -11.25
CA ASN A 96 -7.11 -10.45 -12.68
C ASN A 96 -7.83 -9.11 -12.90
N ILE A 97 -7.17 -8.21 -13.61
CA ILE A 97 -7.78 -6.93 -13.95
C ILE A 97 -8.63 -7.15 -15.21
N THR A 98 -9.94 -7.05 -15.07
CA THR A 98 -10.86 -7.27 -16.19
C THR A 98 -11.40 -5.97 -16.80
N ALA A 99 -11.30 -4.87 -16.05
CA ALA A 99 -11.74 -3.56 -16.52
C ALA A 99 -10.95 -2.47 -15.79
N LYS A 100 -10.57 -1.43 -16.51
CA LYS A 100 -9.93 -0.25 -15.93
C LYS A 100 -10.26 0.97 -16.78
N MET A 101 -10.23 2.12 -16.16
CA MET A 101 -10.35 3.40 -16.86
C MET A 101 -9.02 3.72 -17.55
N GLU A 102 -9.06 4.10 -18.82
CA GLU A 102 -7.82 4.34 -19.58
C GLU A 102 -7.15 5.66 -19.21
N ASN A 103 -7.93 6.70 -18.97
CA ASN A 103 -7.41 8.03 -18.64
C ASN A 103 -8.02 8.48 -17.31
N ALA A 104 -7.47 8.01 -16.22
CA ALA A 104 -7.94 8.34 -14.88
C ALA A 104 -7.22 9.58 -14.34
N SER A 105 -7.97 10.41 -13.62
CA SER A 105 -7.45 11.57 -12.91
C SER A 105 -7.86 11.45 -11.44
N PHE A 106 -6.94 11.65 -10.54
CA PHE A 106 -7.19 11.44 -9.10
C PHE A 106 -6.99 12.68 -8.26
#